data_60574e6dedf8308cf85e73fe15632a86
#
_entry.id   60574e6dedf8308cf85e73fe15632a86
#
_cell.length_a   1.000
_cell.length_b   1.000
_cell.length_c   1.000
_cell.angle_alpha   90.00
_cell.angle_beta   90.00
_cell.angle_gamma   90.00
#
_symmetry.space_group_name_H-M   'P 1'
#
loop_
_entity.id
_entity.type
_entity.pdbx_description
1 polymer ?
#
loop_
_entity_poly.entity_id
_entity_poly.type
_entity_poly.pdbx_seq_one_letter_code
_entity_poly.pdbx_strand_id
1 'polypeptide(L)'
;MTRMRDLVERRPFMLGFAGFAVFPASVRAELEPFKVFKSPTCGCCSKWVKYMRENGFIIRTKDVSDEQLMKIKNMLRIPLKHRSCHTGIIGNYWVEGHVPASDLKKLLASRPDARGLAVPNMPIGSPGMEMGSRKDPFDALLVLKNNRARIFTRHNIIR
;
A
#
# COMPACT_ATOMS: atom_id res chain seq x y z
N MET A 1 -46.44 71.45 -36.96
CA MET A 1 -45.96 70.22 -37.53
C MET A 1 -44.54 69.98 -37.02
N THR A 2 -44.38 69.28 -35.89
CA THR A 2 -43.07 69.01 -35.32
C THR A 2 -43.09 67.57 -34.78
N ARG A 3 -42.31 66.72 -35.39
CA ARG A 3 -42.17 65.28 -35.04
C ARG A 3 -41.29 65.15 -33.79
N MET A 4 -41.86 64.59 -32.75
CA MET A 4 -41.08 64.07 -31.62
C MET A 4 -40.38 62.77 -32.01
N ARG A 5 -39.05 62.73 -31.81
CA ARG A 5 -38.22 61.53 -32.00
C ARG A 5 -38.06 60.89 -30.62
N ASP A 6 -38.56 59.65 -30.49
CA ASP A 6 -38.39 58.83 -29.33
C ASP A 6 -36.93 58.38 -29.17
N LEU A 7 -36.32 58.78 -28.10
CA LEU A 7 -35.00 58.28 -27.65
C LEU A 7 -35.20 56.94 -26.92
N VAL A 8 -34.91 55.85 -27.60
CA VAL A 8 -34.86 54.55 -27.00
C VAL A 8 -33.52 54.40 -26.24
N GLU A 9 -33.58 54.47 -24.93
CA GLU A 9 -32.48 54.23 -24.03
C GLU A 9 -32.12 52.70 -24.01
N ARG A 10 -30.99 52.34 -24.62
CA ARG A 10 -30.47 50.99 -24.55
C ARG A 10 -29.72 50.82 -23.22
N ARG A 11 -30.34 50.13 -22.27
CA ARG A 11 -29.69 49.67 -21.04
C ARG A 11 -28.75 48.48 -21.37
N PRO A 12 -27.46 48.50 -21.05
CA PRO A 12 -26.60 47.31 -21.18
C PRO A 12 -26.95 46.32 -20.09
N PHE A 13 -27.36 45.12 -20.49
CA PHE A 13 -27.58 43.97 -19.61
C PHE A 13 -26.20 43.38 -19.27
N MET A 14 -25.68 43.72 -18.10
CA MET A 14 -24.45 43.09 -17.57
C MET A 14 -24.77 41.67 -17.13
N LEU A 15 -24.45 40.70 -17.95
CA LEU A 15 -24.40 39.28 -17.58
C LEU A 15 -23.20 39.05 -16.64
N GLY A 16 -23.46 39.01 -15.34
CA GLY A 16 -22.51 38.60 -14.35
C GLY A 16 -22.18 37.11 -14.51
N PHE A 17 -20.99 36.79 -15.01
CA PHE A 17 -20.44 35.45 -15.03
C PHE A 17 -20.05 35.09 -13.59
N ALA A 18 -20.91 34.39 -12.85
CA ALA A 18 -20.57 33.77 -11.58
C ALA A 18 -19.62 32.59 -11.89
N GLY A 19 -18.32 32.83 -11.78
CA GLY A 19 -17.30 31.79 -11.90
C GLY A 19 -17.43 30.80 -10.74
N PHE A 20 -17.99 29.62 -11.00
CA PHE A 20 -17.92 28.51 -10.07
C PHE A 20 -16.46 28.02 -10.00
N ALA A 21 -15.74 28.40 -8.94
CA ALA A 21 -14.46 27.83 -8.62
C ALA A 21 -14.67 26.35 -8.26
N VAL A 22 -14.42 25.44 -9.21
CA VAL A 22 -14.37 24.02 -8.95
C VAL A 22 -13.06 23.76 -8.20
N PHE A 23 -13.12 23.73 -6.86
CA PHE A 23 -12.00 23.23 -6.06
C PHE A 23 -11.86 21.73 -6.34
N PRO A 24 -10.69 21.26 -6.76
CA PRO A 24 -10.45 19.83 -6.87
C PRO A 24 -10.60 19.23 -5.46
N ALA A 25 -11.62 18.41 -5.25
CA ALA A 25 -11.73 17.60 -4.06
C ALA A 25 -10.48 16.72 -4.00
N SER A 26 -9.56 17.04 -3.08
CA SER A 26 -8.44 16.17 -2.76
C SER A 26 -9.05 14.84 -2.33
N VAL A 27 -9.05 13.86 -3.22
CA VAL A 27 -9.38 12.47 -2.90
C VAL A 27 -8.34 12.01 -1.90
N ARG A 28 -8.62 12.22 -0.63
CA ARG A 28 -7.87 11.61 0.46
C ARG A 28 -8.13 10.12 0.30
N ALA A 29 -7.19 9.42 -0.34
CA ALA A 29 -7.22 7.97 -0.43
C ALA A 29 -7.25 7.46 1.02
N GLU A 30 -8.44 7.10 1.49
CA GLU A 30 -8.63 6.45 2.77
C GLU A 30 -7.81 5.17 2.69
N LEU A 31 -6.69 5.14 3.43
CA LEU A 31 -5.79 3.99 3.43
C LEU A 31 -6.59 2.80 3.93
N GLU A 32 -6.94 1.91 3.00
CA GLU A 32 -7.57 0.63 3.31
C GLU A 32 -6.86 0.00 4.51
N PRO A 33 -7.59 -0.46 5.55
CA PRO A 33 -6.96 -0.97 6.75
C PRO A 33 -6.10 -2.18 6.40
N PHE A 34 -4.80 -2.07 6.67
CA PHE A 34 -3.86 -3.16 6.46
C PHE A 34 -4.13 -4.27 7.49
N LYS A 35 -4.67 -5.41 7.04
CA LYS A 35 -4.96 -6.58 7.88
C LYS A 35 -3.74 -7.50 7.88
N VAL A 36 -3.27 -7.90 9.07
CA VAL A 36 -2.11 -8.79 9.24
C VAL A 36 -2.49 -10.00 10.08
N PHE A 37 -2.28 -11.19 9.53
CA PHE A 37 -2.49 -12.49 10.18
C PHE A 37 -1.13 -13.07 10.58
N LYS A 38 -0.97 -13.42 11.86
CA LYS A 38 0.26 -13.94 12.42
C LYS A 38 -0.02 -14.92 13.56
N SER A 39 0.96 -15.76 13.91
CA SER A 39 0.90 -16.54 15.14
C SER A 39 1.01 -15.63 16.36
N PRO A 40 0.27 -15.87 17.46
CA PRO A 40 0.39 -15.09 18.70
C PRO A 40 1.79 -15.14 19.30
N THR A 41 2.52 -16.23 19.10
CA THR A 41 3.88 -16.45 19.63
C THR A 41 5.00 -15.93 18.73
N CYS A 42 4.65 -15.40 17.51
CA CYS A 42 5.65 -14.89 16.57
C CYS A 42 6.19 -13.51 17.00
N GLY A 43 7.31 -13.49 17.73
CA GLY A 43 7.94 -12.27 18.21
C GLY A 43 8.44 -11.34 17.10
N CYS A 44 9.08 -11.89 16.05
CA CYS A 44 9.56 -11.12 14.90
C CYS A 44 8.40 -10.48 14.11
N CYS A 45 7.27 -11.20 13.97
CA CYS A 45 6.07 -10.66 13.35
C CYS A 45 5.53 -9.43 14.12
N SER A 46 5.55 -9.50 15.45
CA SER A 46 5.10 -8.38 16.31
C SER A 46 6.03 -7.17 16.17
N LYS A 47 7.36 -7.38 16.08
CA LYS A 47 8.34 -6.32 15.79
C LYS A 47 8.10 -5.70 14.40
N TRP A 48 7.84 -6.52 13.38
CA TRP A 48 7.52 -6.02 12.04
C TRP A 48 6.24 -5.18 12.03
N VAL A 49 5.18 -5.61 12.70
CA VAL A 49 3.94 -4.82 12.84
C VAL A 49 4.21 -3.47 13.50
N LYS A 50 5.01 -3.45 14.57
CA LYS A 50 5.43 -2.20 15.24
C LYS A 50 6.16 -1.29 14.26
N TYR A 51 7.18 -1.80 13.58
CA TYR A 51 7.93 -1.06 12.56
C TYR A 51 7.01 -0.47 11.47
N MET A 52 6.05 -1.24 10.97
CA MET A 52 5.12 -0.75 9.95
C MET A 52 4.22 0.38 10.46
N ARG A 53 3.76 0.30 11.72
CA ARG A 53 2.97 1.37 12.37
C ARG A 53 3.80 2.65 12.54
N GLU A 54 5.05 2.53 12.95
CA GLU A 54 6.00 3.65 13.05
C GLU A 54 6.28 4.31 11.69
N ASN A 55 6.10 3.56 10.60
CA ASN A 55 6.20 4.06 9.23
C ASN A 55 4.86 4.56 8.63
N GLY A 56 3.82 4.73 9.47
CA GLY A 56 2.56 5.37 9.10
C GLY A 56 1.47 4.45 8.58
N PHE A 57 1.62 3.12 8.70
CA PHE A 57 0.56 2.18 8.33
C PHE A 57 -0.43 1.95 9.46
N ILE A 58 -1.73 2.03 9.14
CA ILE A 58 -2.81 1.66 10.07
C ILE A 58 -3.02 0.14 9.96
N ILE A 59 -2.58 -0.62 10.98
CA ILE A 59 -2.59 -2.08 10.94
C ILE A 59 -3.58 -2.65 11.96
N ARG A 60 -4.45 -3.52 11.46
CA ARG A 60 -5.30 -4.42 12.24
C ARG A 60 -4.67 -5.81 12.24
N THR A 61 -4.21 -6.28 13.39
CA THR A 61 -3.66 -7.63 13.56
C THR A 61 -4.75 -8.61 13.94
N LYS A 62 -4.63 -9.83 13.44
CA LYS A 62 -5.41 -10.99 13.88
C LYS A 62 -4.45 -12.13 14.19
N ASP A 63 -4.39 -12.54 15.45
CA ASP A 63 -3.67 -13.72 15.84
C ASP A 63 -4.46 -14.97 15.42
N VAL A 64 -3.77 -15.91 14.81
CA VAL A 64 -4.34 -17.13 14.22
C VAL A 64 -3.41 -18.31 14.49
N SER A 65 -3.94 -19.53 14.53
CA SER A 65 -3.10 -20.73 14.56
C SER A 65 -2.33 -20.91 13.24
N ASP A 66 -1.25 -21.70 13.29
CA ASP A 66 -0.46 -21.99 12.09
C ASP A 66 -1.32 -22.66 11.00
N GLU A 67 -2.24 -23.55 11.39
CA GLU A 67 -3.20 -24.17 10.46
C GLU A 67 -4.10 -23.13 9.79
N GLN A 68 -4.64 -22.19 10.58
CA GLN A 68 -5.47 -21.11 10.05
C GLN A 68 -4.66 -20.19 9.12
N LEU A 69 -3.41 -19.90 9.50
CA LEU A 69 -2.52 -19.09 8.66
C LEU A 69 -2.24 -19.78 7.32
N MET A 70 -2.02 -21.10 7.34
CA MET A 70 -1.85 -21.88 6.10
C MET A 70 -3.11 -21.88 5.24
N LYS A 71 -4.30 -21.99 5.82
CA LYS A 71 -5.58 -21.85 5.09
C LYS A 71 -5.69 -20.47 4.41
N ILE A 72 -5.33 -19.39 5.13
CA ILE A 72 -5.32 -18.02 4.57
C ILE A 72 -4.37 -17.92 3.39
N LYS A 73 -3.13 -18.44 3.52
CA LYS A 73 -2.14 -18.44 2.43
C LYS A 73 -2.63 -19.21 1.20
N ASN A 74 -3.33 -20.34 1.43
CA ASN A 74 -3.92 -21.14 0.35
C ASN A 74 -5.05 -20.39 -0.37
N MET A 75 -5.96 -19.74 0.37
CA MET A 75 -7.03 -18.92 -0.20
C MET A 75 -6.49 -17.74 -1.02
N LEU A 76 -5.42 -17.11 -0.56
CA LEU A 76 -4.73 -16.03 -1.27
C LEU A 76 -3.85 -16.55 -2.42
N ARG A 77 -3.75 -17.87 -2.60
CA ARG A 77 -2.92 -18.54 -3.60
C ARG A 77 -1.46 -18.09 -3.55
N ILE A 78 -0.92 -17.91 -2.33
CA ILE A 78 0.49 -17.55 -2.14
C ILE A 78 1.34 -18.80 -2.45
N PRO A 79 2.25 -18.75 -3.45
CA PRO A 79 3.09 -19.90 -3.78
C PRO A 79 3.97 -20.31 -2.61
N LEU A 80 4.15 -21.61 -2.38
CA LEU A 80 4.92 -22.16 -1.24
C LEU A 80 6.30 -21.51 -1.09
N LYS A 81 7.03 -21.35 -2.20
CA LYS A 81 8.37 -20.75 -2.22
C LYS A 81 8.44 -19.28 -1.79
N HIS A 82 7.32 -18.61 -1.68
CA HIS A 82 7.24 -17.19 -1.27
C HIS A 82 6.65 -17.02 0.13
N ARG A 83 6.24 -18.12 0.79
CA ARG A 83 5.63 -18.06 2.12
C ARG A 83 6.65 -17.74 3.20
N SER A 84 6.20 -17.01 4.22
CA SER A 84 6.98 -16.62 5.39
C SER A 84 6.11 -16.71 6.65
N CYS A 85 6.52 -16.09 7.76
CA CYS A 85 5.91 -16.26 9.09
C CYS A 85 4.57 -15.55 9.27
N HIS A 86 4.23 -14.54 8.47
CA HIS A 86 2.96 -13.82 8.55
C HIS A 86 2.48 -13.37 7.17
N THR A 87 1.20 -13.04 7.08
CA THR A 87 0.56 -12.59 5.84
C THR A 87 -0.24 -11.33 6.11
N GLY A 88 -0.01 -10.30 5.33
CA GLY A 88 -0.78 -9.08 5.32
C GLY A 88 -1.68 -8.97 4.09
N ILE A 89 -2.76 -8.19 4.19
CA ILE A 89 -3.64 -7.82 3.07
C ILE A 89 -3.88 -6.33 3.12
N ILE A 90 -3.57 -5.64 2.03
CA ILE A 90 -3.83 -4.23 1.85
C ILE A 90 -4.34 -3.95 0.43
N GLY A 91 -5.56 -3.42 0.32
CA GLY A 91 -6.24 -3.30 -0.96
C GLY A 91 -6.30 -4.67 -1.67
N ASN A 92 -5.86 -4.70 -2.92
CA ASN A 92 -5.82 -5.94 -3.74
C ASN A 92 -4.52 -6.74 -3.60
N TYR A 93 -3.62 -6.34 -2.72
CA TYR A 93 -2.31 -6.98 -2.56
C TYR A 93 -2.22 -7.78 -1.27
N TRP A 94 -1.56 -8.93 -1.33
CA TRP A 94 -1.03 -9.58 -0.15
C TRP A 94 0.44 -9.20 0.06
N VAL A 95 0.86 -9.25 1.31
CA VAL A 95 2.23 -8.95 1.75
C VAL A 95 2.69 -10.12 2.60
N GLU A 96 3.78 -10.76 2.20
CA GLU A 96 4.24 -11.98 2.83
C GLU A 96 5.61 -11.77 3.44
N GLY A 97 5.73 -11.98 4.76
CA GLY A 97 6.96 -11.84 5.50
C GLY A 97 7.41 -10.39 5.72
N HIS A 98 8.68 -10.20 5.98
CA HIS A 98 9.29 -8.99 6.51
C HIS A 98 9.56 -7.92 5.44
N VAL A 99 8.54 -7.59 4.64
CA VAL A 99 8.62 -6.58 3.58
C VAL A 99 8.86 -5.19 4.18
N PRO A 100 9.86 -4.44 3.71
CA PRO A 100 10.11 -3.07 4.15
C PRO A 100 8.96 -2.10 3.85
N ALA A 101 8.73 -1.15 4.76
CA ALA A 101 7.68 -0.14 4.61
C ALA A 101 7.84 0.71 3.34
N SER A 102 9.10 1.01 2.95
CA SER A 102 9.41 1.72 1.71
C SER A 102 8.91 0.97 0.47
N ASP A 103 9.07 -0.36 0.45
CA ASP A 103 8.62 -1.19 -0.66
C ASP A 103 7.10 -1.25 -0.73
N LEU A 104 6.44 -1.37 0.42
CA LEU A 104 4.98 -1.34 0.45
C LEU A 104 4.42 0.02 0.00
N LYS A 105 5.03 1.14 0.43
CA LYS A 105 4.67 2.47 -0.06
C LYS A 105 4.85 2.59 -1.58
N LYS A 106 5.97 2.08 -2.11
CA LYS A 106 6.26 2.04 -3.56
C LYS A 106 5.24 1.19 -4.33
N LEU A 107 4.86 0.02 -3.79
CA LEU A 107 3.82 -0.84 -4.36
C LEU A 107 2.48 -0.10 -4.47
N LEU A 108 2.04 0.51 -3.37
CA LEU A 108 0.76 1.23 -3.30
C LEU A 108 0.71 2.46 -4.20
N ALA A 109 1.85 3.15 -4.38
CA ALA A 109 1.96 4.29 -5.28
C ALA A 109 1.95 3.87 -6.75
N SER A 110 2.72 2.82 -7.11
CA SER A 110 2.87 2.38 -8.51
C SER A 110 1.73 1.49 -8.99
N ARG A 111 0.98 0.87 -8.09
CA ARG A 111 -0.19 -0.01 -8.35
C ARG A 111 0.01 -1.00 -9.49
N PRO A 112 1.10 -1.79 -9.51
CA PRO A 112 1.36 -2.73 -10.59
C PRO A 112 0.30 -3.83 -10.64
N ASP A 113 0.09 -4.41 -11.84
CA ASP A 113 -0.77 -5.60 -11.99
C ASP A 113 -0.07 -6.84 -11.43
N ALA A 114 -0.20 -7.02 -10.12
CA ALA A 114 0.47 -8.06 -9.35
C ALA A 114 -0.45 -8.63 -8.26
N ARG A 115 -0.03 -9.74 -7.65
CA ARG A 115 -0.68 -10.33 -6.48
C ARG A 115 -0.22 -9.69 -5.17
N GLY A 116 1.08 -9.33 -5.07
CA GLY A 116 1.65 -8.77 -3.86
C GLY A 116 3.16 -8.80 -3.81
N LEU A 117 3.69 -8.53 -2.61
CA LEU A 117 5.12 -8.57 -2.29
C LEU A 117 5.44 -9.72 -1.34
N ALA A 118 6.63 -10.29 -1.50
CA ALA A 118 7.17 -11.30 -0.59
C ALA A 118 8.63 -11.01 -0.23
N VAL A 119 8.96 -11.23 1.04
CA VAL A 119 10.33 -11.43 1.55
C VAL A 119 10.36 -12.83 2.17
N PRO A 120 10.73 -13.87 1.41
CA PRO A 120 10.82 -15.22 1.94
C PRO A 120 12.02 -15.38 2.89
N ASN A 121 12.01 -16.46 3.69
CA ASN A 121 13.13 -16.90 4.54
C ASN A 121 13.55 -15.99 5.70
N MET A 122 12.82 -14.97 6.05
CA MET A 122 13.08 -14.09 7.22
C MET A 122 14.57 -13.66 7.35
N PRO A 123 15.15 -12.97 6.34
CA PRO A 123 16.56 -12.63 6.32
C PRO A 123 16.94 -11.72 7.49
N ILE A 124 18.10 -11.97 8.10
CA ILE A 124 18.63 -11.16 9.21
C ILE A 124 18.85 -9.72 8.72
N GLY A 125 18.38 -8.75 9.52
CA GLY A 125 18.45 -7.33 9.16
C GLY A 125 17.30 -6.85 8.27
N SER A 126 16.33 -7.71 7.91
CA SER A 126 15.03 -7.25 7.44
C SER A 126 14.21 -6.68 8.61
N PRO A 127 13.22 -5.78 8.38
CA PRO A 127 12.47 -5.15 9.45
C PRO A 127 11.81 -6.16 10.41
N GLY A 128 12.11 -6.06 11.71
CA GLY A 128 11.66 -7.01 12.73
C GLY A 128 12.56 -8.25 12.90
N MET A 129 13.59 -8.39 12.05
CA MET A 129 14.60 -9.46 12.10
C MET A 129 16.00 -8.91 12.39
N GLU A 130 16.10 -7.78 13.05
CA GLU A 130 17.36 -7.18 13.45
C GLU A 130 18.04 -8.04 14.54
N MET A 131 19.27 -8.44 14.28
CA MET A 131 20.11 -9.23 15.19
C MET A 131 21.52 -8.62 15.23
N GLY A 132 21.72 -7.68 16.16
CA GLY A 132 22.99 -6.95 16.27
C GLY A 132 23.30 -6.13 15.00
N SER A 133 24.57 -6.12 14.60
CA SER A 133 25.02 -5.39 13.40
C SER A 133 24.90 -6.18 12.10
N ARG A 134 24.61 -7.49 12.17
CA ARG A 134 24.51 -8.36 10.98
C ARG A 134 23.31 -7.99 10.12
N LYS A 135 23.56 -7.87 8.81
CA LYS A 135 22.54 -7.62 7.79
C LYS A 135 22.83 -8.51 6.58
N ASP A 136 21.97 -9.47 6.36
CA ASP A 136 22.06 -10.33 5.17
C ASP A 136 21.45 -9.64 3.96
N PRO A 137 22.02 -9.76 2.75
CA PRO A 137 21.38 -9.28 1.53
C PRO A 137 20.06 -10.02 1.30
N PHE A 138 19.02 -9.31 0.86
CA PHE A 138 17.74 -9.92 0.50
C PHE A 138 17.00 -9.14 -0.57
N ASP A 139 16.12 -9.84 -1.26
CA ASP A 139 15.24 -9.26 -2.27
C ASP A 139 13.80 -9.20 -1.77
N ALA A 140 13.15 -8.05 -1.95
CA ALA A 140 11.71 -7.98 -1.97
C ALA A 140 11.22 -8.37 -3.37
N LEU A 141 10.36 -9.38 -3.44
CA LEU A 141 9.87 -9.95 -4.69
C LEU A 141 8.46 -9.45 -5.01
N LEU A 142 8.25 -8.94 -6.22
CA LEU A 142 6.92 -8.68 -6.77
C LEU A 142 6.41 -9.96 -7.43
N VAL A 143 5.30 -10.50 -6.90
CA VAL A 143 4.67 -11.71 -7.43
C VAL A 143 3.50 -11.32 -8.33
N LEU A 144 3.62 -11.68 -9.61
CA LEU A 144 2.67 -11.36 -10.66
C LEU A 144 1.43 -12.30 -10.62
N LYS A 145 0.37 -11.95 -11.32
CA LYS A 145 -0.86 -12.74 -11.38
C LYS A 145 -0.68 -14.16 -11.93
N ASN A 146 0.31 -14.38 -12.76
CA ASN A 146 0.70 -15.69 -13.29
C ASN A 146 1.64 -16.49 -12.35
N ASN A 147 1.82 -16.06 -11.10
CA ASN A 147 2.72 -16.63 -10.08
C ASN A 147 4.21 -16.54 -10.40
N ARG A 148 4.62 -15.87 -11.49
CA ARG A 148 6.04 -15.51 -11.69
C ARG A 148 6.40 -14.38 -10.73
N ALA A 149 7.65 -14.39 -10.26
CA ALA A 149 8.17 -13.32 -9.41
C ALA A 149 9.34 -12.63 -10.11
N ARG A 150 9.49 -11.34 -9.82
CA ARG A 150 10.66 -10.54 -10.18
C ARG A 150 11.14 -9.75 -8.97
N ILE A 151 12.39 -9.39 -8.96
CA ILE A 151 12.95 -8.50 -7.93
C ILE A 151 12.24 -7.15 -8.04
N PHE A 152 11.69 -6.71 -6.92
CA PHE A 152 11.07 -5.39 -6.78
C PHE A 152 12.06 -4.38 -6.21
N THR A 153 12.81 -4.79 -5.17
CA THR A 153 13.87 -4.00 -4.56
C THR A 153 14.90 -4.95 -3.94
N ARG A 154 16.18 -4.57 -3.99
CA ARG A 154 17.27 -5.26 -3.30
C ARG A 154 17.67 -4.49 -2.06
N HIS A 155 17.92 -5.20 -0.97
CA HIS A 155 18.27 -4.65 0.32
C HIS A 155 19.58 -5.19 0.85
N ASN A 156 20.26 -4.41 1.70
CA ASN A 156 21.51 -4.78 2.37
C ASN A 156 22.62 -5.26 1.41
N ILE A 157 22.67 -4.72 0.18
CA ILE A 157 23.73 -5.05 -0.77
C ILE A 157 25.03 -4.43 -0.28
N ILE A 158 26.02 -5.25 0.00
CA ILE A 158 27.39 -4.80 0.24
C ILE A 158 27.95 -4.33 -1.12
N ARG A 159 28.28 -3.05 -1.22
CA ARG A 159 28.99 -2.47 -2.37
C ARG A 159 30.48 -2.59 -2.16
#